data_5278cd02e7dd994c85bafa02c4b39a97
#
_entry.id   5278cd02e7dd994c85bafa02c4b39a97
#
_cell.length_a   1.000
_cell.length_b   1.000
_cell.length_c   1.000
_cell.angle_alpha   90.00
_cell.angle_beta   90.00
_cell.angle_gamma   90.00
#
_symmetry.space_group_name_H-M   'P 1'
#
loop_
_entity.id
_entity.type
_entity.pdbx_description
1 polymer ?
#
loop_
_entity_poly.entity_id
_entity_poly.type
_entity_poly.pdbx_seq_one_letter_code
_entity_poly.pdbx_strand_id
1 'polypeptide(L)'
;QTKLKNSVKKLSRGKINENGLNFSRANLSIALLASGEKRATGQAKGYLKNLTNKLYKNRIWTYNMAVAHYDYSSKVKGTQSDEYLKKSIDLFKLSIKQDKLFLPAYSNLIYIYRKNDEQSKANRVEKAYENAREDLMKSFSKQEQKSSGLKDPYIFRVNLGIFTENNTPLDLFDESNLISVPIDDNETMFISGLFFNLDKAIEYQKGMKKRGYENCFIVAYKDGESLEF
;
A
#
# COMPACT_ATOMS: atom_id res chain seq x y z
N GLN A 1 -4.54 -19.32 -5.36
CA GLN A 1 -3.30 -20.14 -5.42
C GLN A 1 -3.22 -20.98 -6.70
N THR A 2 -4.26 -21.75 -7.08
CA THR A 2 -4.26 -22.63 -8.26
C THR A 2 -3.97 -21.88 -9.56
N LYS A 3 -4.60 -20.73 -9.80
CA LYS A 3 -4.34 -19.88 -10.99
C LYS A 3 -2.89 -19.42 -11.06
N LEU A 4 -2.30 -18.99 -9.94
CA LEU A 4 -0.90 -18.54 -9.87
C LEU A 4 0.08 -19.69 -10.08
N LYS A 5 -0.20 -20.88 -9.52
CA LYS A 5 0.61 -22.11 -9.78
C LYS A 5 0.60 -22.47 -11.26
N ASN A 6 -0.56 -22.41 -11.91
CA ASN A 6 -0.69 -22.67 -13.34
C ASN A 6 0.06 -21.63 -14.18
N SER A 7 0.01 -20.36 -13.80
CA SER A 7 0.78 -19.28 -14.46
C SER A 7 2.28 -19.52 -14.36
N VAL A 8 2.81 -19.85 -13.17
CA VAL A 8 4.24 -20.18 -13.00
C VAL A 8 4.62 -21.39 -13.86
N LYS A 9 3.80 -22.44 -13.89
CA LYS A 9 4.04 -23.63 -14.71
C LYS A 9 4.03 -23.34 -16.20
N LYS A 10 3.12 -22.50 -16.67
CA LYS A 10 3.01 -22.07 -18.06
C LYS A 10 4.21 -21.20 -18.46
N LEU A 11 4.59 -20.26 -17.61
CA LEU A 11 5.70 -19.35 -17.80
C LEU A 11 7.06 -20.05 -17.79
N SER A 12 7.24 -21.11 -17.00
CA SER A 12 8.49 -21.88 -16.94
C SER A 12 8.71 -22.82 -18.13
N ARG A 13 7.67 -23.08 -18.97
CA ARG A 13 7.73 -23.97 -20.14
C ARG A 13 7.91 -23.25 -21.47
N GLY A 14 7.71 -21.94 -21.50
CA GLY A 14 7.83 -21.14 -22.73
C GLY A 14 9.12 -20.32 -22.79
N LYS A 15 9.48 -19.80 -23.95
CA LYS A 15 10.54 -18.79 -24.12
C LYS A 15 10.06 -17.43 -23.59
N ILE A 16 9.70 -17.35 -22.30
CA ILE A 16 9.04 -16.20 -21.72
C ILE A 16 10.07 -15.36 -20.98
N ASN A 17 9.88 -14.05 -21.11
CA ASN A 17 10.56 -13.00 -20.40
C ASN A 17 10.78 -13.38 -18.93
N GLU A 18 12.03 -13.51 -18.51
CA GLU A 18 12.45 -13.86 -17.15
C GLU A 18 11.77 -12.95 -16.09
N ASN A 19 11.50 -11.70 -16.42
CA ASN A 19 10.79 -10.77 -15.56
C ASN A 19 9.35 -11.24 -15.26
N GLY A 20 8.60 -11.73 -16.24
CA GLY A 20 7.24 -12.25 -16.05
C GLY A 20 7.22 -13.50 -15.17
N LEU A 21 8.21 -14.38 -15.31
CA LEU A 21 8.34 -15.59 -14.49
C LEU A 21 8.65 -15.22 -13.03
N ASN A 22 9.57 -14.31 -12.82
CA ASN A 22 9.95 -13.83 -11.49
C ASN A 22 8.79 -13.12 -10.80
N PHE A 23 8.03 -12.31 -11.57
CA PHE A 23 6.81 -11.66 -11.11
C PHE A 23 5.78 -12.69 -10.61
N SER A 24 5.49 -13.72 -11.42
CA SER A 24 4.54 -14.77 -11.06
C SER A 24 5.00 -15.60 -9.85
N ARG A 25 6.30 -15.89 -9.73
CA ARG A 25 6.88 -16.58 -8.58
C ARG A 25 6.73 -15.77 -7.30
N ALA A 26 6.98 -14.47 -7.34
CA ALA A 26 6.85 -13.60 -6.18
C ALA A 26 5.39 -13.48 -5.73
N ASN A 27 4.43 -13.26 -6.64
CA ASN A 27 3.00 -13.26 -6.30
C ASN A 27 2.54 -14.59 -5.71
N LEU A 28 3.01 -15.70 -6.28
CA LEU A 28 2.71 -17.01 -5.74
C LEU A 28 3.31 -17.20 -4.33
N SER A 29 4.54 -16.71 -4.10
CA SER A 29 5.17 -16.77 -2.77
C SER A 29 4.40 -15.99 -1.72
N ILE A 30 3.93 -14.79 -2.06
CA ILE A 30 3.07 -13.97 -1.19
C ILE A 30 1.79 -14.74 -0.84
N ALA A 31 1.08 -15.27 -1.84
CA ALA A 31 -0.15 -16.04 -1.63
C ALA A 31 0.06 -17.32 -0.80
N LEU A 32 1.21 -17.98 -0.95
CA LEU A 32 1.55 -19.18 -0.18
C LEU A 32 1.90 -18.86 1.27
N LEU A 33 2.61 -17.76 1.53
CA LEU A 33 2.89 -17.29 2.90
C LEU A 33 1.59 -16.84 3.59
N ALA A 34 0.76 -16.05 2.91
CA ALA A 34 -0.51 -15.60 3.43
C ALA A 34 -1.48 -16.73 3.80
N SER A 35 -1.39 -17.92 3.16
CA SER A 35 -2.20 -19.06 3.53
C SER A 35 -1.93 -19.62 4.94
N GLY A 36 -0.73 -19.38 5.48
CA GLY A 36 -0.31 -19.87 6.80
C GLY A 36 -0.09 -21.39 6.88
N GLU A 37 -0.25 -22.14 5.78
CA GLU A 37 -0.05 -23.59 5.75
C GLU A 37 1.44 -23.94 5.74
N LYS A 38 1.87 -24.88 6.60
CA LYS A 38 3.27 -25.32 6.71
C LYS A 38 3.86 -25.77 5.37
N ARG A 39 3.09 -26.57 4.59
CA ARG A 39 3.50 -27.06 3.27
C ARG A 39 3.62 -25.92 2.25
N ALA A 40 2.68 -24.99 2.27
CA ALA A 40 2.68 -23.82 1.40
C ALA A 40 3.88 -22.90 1.68
N THR A 41 4.24 -22.74 2.94
CA THR A 41 5.44 -21.98 3.36
C THR A 41 6.72 -22.58 2.81
N GLY A 42 6.87 -23.90 2.85
CA GLY A 42 8.02 -24.58 2.24
C GLY A 42 8.12 -24.33 0.73
N GLN A 43 6.99 -24.37 0.02
CA GLN A 43 6.93 -24.03 -1.40
C GLN A 43 7.28 -22.56 -1.66
N ALA A 44 6.77 -21.63 -0.82
CA ALA A 44 7.11 -20.20 -0.93
C ALA A 44 8.61 -19.95 -0.79
N LYS A 45 9.26 -20.58 0.18
CA LYS A 45 10.73 -20.50 0.35
C LYS A 45 11.47 -20.96 -0.92
N GLY A 46 11.03 -22.03 -1.56
CA GLY A 46 11.61 -22.52 -2.81
C GLY A 46 11.50 -21.53 -3.96
N TYR A 47 10.35 -20.86 -4.11
CA TYR A 47 10.18 -19.82 -5.12
C TYR A 47 11.00 -18.56 -4.80
N LEU A 48 11.06 -18.13 -3.55
CA LEU A 48 11.82 -16.96 -3.11
C LEU A 48 13.33 -17.13 -3.34
N LYS A 49 13.86 -18.35 -3.14
CA LYS A 49 15.28 -18.65 -3.36
C LYS A 49 15.72 -18.38 -4.81
N ASN A 50 14.78 -18.50 -5.76
CA ASN A 50 15.04 -18.33 -7.19
C ASN A 50 14.65 -16.92 -7.69
N LEU A 51 14.22 -16.02 -6.80
CA LEU A 51 13.96 -14.63 -7.17
C LEU A 51 15.28 -13.88 -7.29
N THR A 52 15.46 -13.22 -8.42
CA THR A 52 16.64 -12.39 -8.63
C THR A 52 16.56 -11.11 -7.77
N ASN A 53 17.72 -10.60 -7.33
CA ASN A 53 17.81 -9.35 -6.57
C ASN A 53 17.13 -8.13 -7.26
N LYS A 54 16.81 -8.25 -8.55
CA LYS A 54 16.10 -7.20 -9.31
C LYS A 54 14.67 -6.96 -8.80
N LEU A 55 13.98 -7.99 -8.30
CA LEU A 55 12.61 -7.84 -7.78
C LEU A 55 12.58 -7.06 -6.46
N TYR A 56 13.59 -7.21 -5.63
CA TYR A 56 13.71 -6.44 -4.40
C TYR A 56 14.09 -4.96 -4.63
N LYS A 57 14.16 -4.51 -5.89
CA LYS A 57 14.27 -3.08 -6.22
C LYS A 57 12.94 -2.38 -6.40
N ASN A 58 11.84 -3.14 -6.43
CA ASN A 58 10.49 -2.58 -6.56
C ASN A 58 9.85 -2.44 -5.17
N ARG A 59 9.55 -1.21 -4.76
CA ARG A 59 8.96 -0.91 -3.44
C ARG A 59 7.67 -1.68 -3.14
N ILE A 60 6.78 -1.84 -4.14
CA ILE A 60 5.48 -2.52 -3.98
C ILE A 60 5.68 -4.00 -3.70
N TRP A 61 6.62 -4.65 -4.41
CA TRP A 61 6.98 -6.04 -4.16
C TRP A 61 7.56 -6.25 -2.78
N THR A 62 8.51 -5.38 -2.40
CA THR A 62 9.15 -5.41 -1.10
C THR A 62 8.10 -5.23 0.01
N TYR A 63 7.18 -4.29 -0.18
CA TYR A 63 6.07 -4.05 0.73
C TYR A 63 5.13 -5.26 0.84
N ASN A 64 4.65 -5.82 -0.27
CA ASN A 64 3.75 -6.98 -0.26
C ASN A 64 4.41 -8.21 0.39
N MET A 65 5.70 -8.40 0.18
CA MET A 65 6.47 -9.44 0.88
C MET A 65 6.58 -9.19 2.38
N ALA A 66 6.72 -7.92 2.79
CA ALA A 66 6.73 -7.54 4.20
C ALA A 66 5.39 -7.89 4.87
N VAL A 67 4.27 -7.53 4.23
CA VAL A 67 2.92 -7.87 4.70
C VAL A 67 2.76 -9.39 4.84
N ALA A 68 3.12 -10.16 3.80
CA ALA A 68 3.01 -11.62 3.83
C ALA A 68 3.85 -12.27 4.95
N HIS A 69 5.04 -11.73 5.23
CA HIS A 69 5.86 -12.20 6.36
C HIS A 69 5.23 -11.84 7.71
N TYR A 70 4.63 -10.66 7.83
CA TYR A 70 3.91 -10.25 9.03
C TYR A 70 2.72 -11.18 9.30
N ASP A 71 1.86 -11.38 8.30
CA ASP A 71 0.72 -12.28 8.40
C ASP A 71 1.13 -13.69 8.78
N TYR A 72 2.22 -14.19 8.21
CA TYR A 72 2.72 -15.51 8.57
C TYR A 72 3.29 -15.56 9.98
N SER A 73 3.93 -14.50 10.46
CA SER A 73 4.45 -14.43 11.83
C SER A 73 3.34 -14.57 12.86
N SER A 74 2.15 -14.03 12.60
CA SER A 74 0.99 -14.14 13.49
C SER A 74 0.37 -15.55 13.55
N LYS A 75 0.66 -16.41 12.55
CA LYS A 75 0.12 -17.76 12.42
C LYS A 75 1.04 -18.85 12.96
N VAL A 76 2.26 -18.50 13.31
CA VAL A 76 3.27 -19.42 13.88
C VAL A 76 3.67 -18.96 15.27
N LYS A 77 4.40 -19.78 16.02
CA LYS A 77 4.77 -19.51 17.42
C LYS A 77 6.29 -19.61 17.63
N GLY A 78 6.76 -19.02 18.73
CA GLY A 78 8.14 -19.07 19.19
C GLY A 78 9.13 -18.46 18.21
N THR A 79 10.33 -18.97 18.15
CA THR A 79 11.44 -18.44 17.34
C THR A 79 11.10 -18.25 15.87
N GLN A 80 10.18 -19.06 15.32
CA GLN A 80 9.73 -18.91 13.95
C GLN A 80 8.89 -17.64 13.76
N SER A 81 8.02 -17.30 14.71
CA SER A 81 7.26 -16.05 14.72
C SER A 81 8.21 -14.86 14.69
N ASP A 82 9.21 -14.86 15.60
CA ASP A 82 10.18 -13.77 15.72
C ASP A 82 11.02 -13.59 14.44
N GLU A 83 11.43 -14.70 13.82
CA GLU A 83 12.18 -14.67 12.56
C GLU A 83 11.39 -14.00 11.44
N TYR A 84 10.11 -14.36 11.27
CA TYR A 84 9.26 -13.80 10.22
C TYR A 84 8.86 -12.36 10.53
N LEU A 85 8.62 -12.02 11.78
CA LEU A 85 8.37 -10.65 12.21
C LEU A 85 9.58 -9.75 11.90
N LYS A 86 10.78 -10.20 12.24
CA LYS A 86 12.02 -9.49 11.91
C LYS A 86 12.17 -9.28 10.40
N LYS A 87 11.94 -10.32 9.58
CA LYS A 87 11.97 -10.21 8.11
C LYS A 87 10.97 -9.20 7.59
N SER A 88 9.76 -9.18 8.14
CA SER A 88 8.74 -8.20 7.78
C SER A 88 9.21 -6.78 8.05
N ILE A 89 9.72 -6.50 9.26
CA ILE A 89 10.25 -5.19 9.65
C ILE A 89 11.38 -4.74 8.70
N ASP A 90 12.33 -5.63 8.39
CA ASP A 90 13.45 -5.32 7.51
C ASP A 90 12.98 -5.00 6.08
N LEU A 91 11.96 -5.70 5.58
CA LEU A 91 11.38 -5.47 4.26
C LEU A 91 10.57 -4.16 4.21
N PHE A 92 9.82 -3.80 5.26
CA PHE A 92 9.17 -2.49 5.32
C PHE A 92 10.20 -1.36 5.31
N LYS A 93 11.29 -1.47 6.09
CA LYS A 93 12.40 -0.51 6.05
C LYS A 93 13.04 -0.43 4.68
N LEU A 94 13.21 -1.56 4.00
CA LEU A 94 13.74 -1.59 2.63
C LEU A 94 12.79 -0.90 1.65
N SER A 95 11.49 -1.11 1.77
CA SER A 95 10.47 -0.43 0.95
C SER A 95 10.54 1.09 1.10
N ILE A 96 10.69 1.59 2.33
CA ILE A 96 10.91 3.01 2.64
C ILE A 96 12.22 3.52 2.02
N LYS A 97 13.29 2.73 2.11
CA LYS A 97 14.58 3.10 1.50
C LYS A 97 14.50 3.20 -0.02
N GLN A 98 13.67 2.38 -0.66
CA GLN A 98 13.45 2.38 -2.11
C GLN A 98 12.61 3.58 -2.54
N ASP A 99 11.64 3.97 -1.72
CA ASP A 99 10.82 5.15 -1.93
C ASP A 99 10.43 5.76 -0.58
N LYS A 100 11.05 6.90 -0.27
CA LYS A 100 10.81 7.61 0.99
C LYS A 100 9.41 8.22 1.10
N LEU A 101 8.68 8.34 -0.01
CA LEU A 101 7.33 8.89 -0.05
C LEU A 101 6.25 7.77 -0.04
N PHE A 102 6.66 6.52 0.12
CA PHE A 102 5.73 5.40 0.15
C PHE A 102 5.16 5.21 1.57
N LEU A 103 4.15 6.01 1.91
CA LEU A 103 3.55 6.10 3.24
C LEU A 103 3.04 4.76 3.83
N PRO A 104 2.45 3.82 3.05
CA PRO A 104 1.95 2.56 3.60
C PRO A 104 3.00 1.74 4.38
N ALA A 105 4.27 1.82 3.99
CA ALA A 105 5.33 1.09 4.68
C ALA A 105 5.63 1.66 6.08
N TYR A 106 5.53 2.97 6.24
CA TYR A 106 5.66 3.62 7.55
C TYR A 106 4.52 3.23 8.49
N SER A 107 3.27 3.31 8.01
CA SER A 107 2.08 2.98 8.79
C SER A 107 2.16 1.56 9.36
N ASN A 108 2.56 0.57 8.53
CA ASN A 108 2.74 -0.79 9.01
C ASN A 108 3.88 -0.93 10.04
N LEU A 109 4.99 -0.21 9.89
CA LEU A 109 6.06 -0.22 10.89
C LEU A 109 5.61 0.38 12.21
N ILE A 110 4.86 1.49 12.19
CA ILE A 110 4.29 2.12 13.39
C ILE A 110 3.38 1.13 14.09
N TYR A 111 2.45 0.51 13.35
CA TYR A 111 1.55 -0.51 13.89
C TYR A 111 2.31 -1.68 14.54
N ILE A 112 3.30 -2.25 13.84
CA ILE A 112 4.08 -3.38 14.35
C ILE A 112 4.83 -2.99 15.63
N TYR A 113 5.48 -1.84 15.66
CA TYR A 113 6.22 -1.39 16.83
C TYR A 113 5.31 -1.10 18.03
N ARG A 114 4.15 -0.49 17.82
CA ARG A 114 3.16 -0.26 18.88
C ARG A 114 2.64 -1.57 19.44
N LYS A 115 2.30 -2.53 18.58
CA LYS A 115 1.82 -3.86 18.99
C LYS A 115 2.84 -4.68 19.78
N ASN A 116 4.12 -4.41 19.62
CA ASN A 116 5.22 -5.08 20.34
C ASN A 116 5.78 -4.22 21.50
N ASP A 117 5.03 -3.22 21.97
CA ASP A 117 5.41 -2.31 23.05
C ASP A 117 6.73 -1.55 22.82
N GLU A 118 7.16 -1.43 21.55
CA GLU A 118 8.36 -0.72 21.13
C GLU A 118 8.08 0.76 20.83
N GLN A 119 7.46 1.48 21.78
CA GLN A 119 6.94 2.84 21.61
C GLN A 119 7.99 3.84 21.10
N SER A 120 9.24 3.75 21.57
CA SER A 120 10.32 4.64 21.12
C SER A 120 10.64 4.47 19.64
N LYS A 121 10.53 3.24 19.10
CA LYS A 121 10.71 2.96 17.67
C LYS A 121 9.51 3.44 16.88
N ALA A 122 8.29 3.23 17.38
CA ALA A 122 7.07 3.72 16.76
C ALA A 122 7.11 5.24 16.59
N ASN A 123 7.40 6.01 17.66
CA ASN A 123 7.47 7.47 17.62
C ASN A 123 8.51 7.99 16.62
N ARG A 124 9.66 7.29 16.51
CA ARG A 124 10.68 7.66 15.51
C ARG A 124 10.19 7.48 14.07
N VAL A 125 9.49 6.38 13.80
CA VAL A 125 8.93 6.10 12.47
C VAL A 125 7.78 7.05 12.17
N GLU A 126 6.95 7.39 13.16
CA GLU A 126 5.85 8.35 13.05
C GLU A 126 6.35 9.74 12.64
N LYS A 127 7.40 10.24 13.30
CA LYS A 127 8.05 11.50 12.88
C LYS A 127 8.55 11.44 11.43
N ALA A 128 9.12 10.30 11.02
CA ALA A 128 9.58 10.13 9.65
C ALA A 128 8.40 10.02 8.65
N TYR A 129 7.28 9.45 9.06
CA TYR A 129 6.03 9.42 8.30
C TYR A 129 5.49 10.83 8.05
N GLU A 130 5.41 11.67 9.08
CA GLU A 130 4.92 13.05 8.93
C GLU A 130 5.82 13.86 7.98
N ASN A 131 7.13 13.75 8.10
CA ASN A 131 8.06 14.40 7.17
C ASN A 131 7.85 13.90 5.72
N ALA A 132 7.68 12.59 5.53
CA ALA A 132 7.44 12.01 4.20
C ALA A 132 6.09 12.47 3.62
N ARG A 133 5.08 12.58 4.45
CA ARG A 133 3.76 13.10 4.08
C ARG A 133 3.82 14.55 3.62
N GLU A 134 4.51 15.41 4.39
CA GLU A 134 4.73 16.80 4.00
C GLU A 134 5.50 16.91 2.67
N ASP A 135 6.57 16.12 2.50
CA ASP A 135 7.34 16.14 1.27
C ASP A 135 6.54 15.63 0.06
N LEU A 136 5.67 14.65 0.28
CA LEU A 136 4.73 14.18 -0.74
C LEU A 136 3.77 15.30 -1.15
N MET A 137 3.18 16.00 -0.18
CA MET A 137 2.29 17.14 -0.45
C MET A 137 3.03 18.26 -1.19
N LYS A 138 4.24 18.62 -0.76
CA LYS A 138 5.08 19.61 -1.47
C LYS A 138 5.44 19.18 -2.89
N SER A 139 5.64 17.87 -3.13
CA SER A 139 5.93 17.36 -4.47
C SER A 139 4.76 17.53 -5.42
N PHE A 140 3.55 17.32 -4.93
CA PHE A 140 2.32 17.56 -5.69
C PHE A 140 2.18 19.04 -6.03
N SER A 141 2.30 19.93 -5.07
CA SER A 141 2.21 21.39 -5.29
C SER A 141 3.21 21.89 -6.35
N LYS A 142 4.46 21.38 -6.34
CA LYS A 142 5.47 21.74 -7.34
C LYS A 142 5.17 21.23 -8.75
N GLN A 143 4.57 20.04 -8.85
CA GLN A 143 4.21 19.44 -10.14
C GLN A 143 3.04 20.20 -10.78
N GLU A 144 2.15 20.75 -9.97
CA GLU A 144 1.03 21.59 -10.37
C GLU A 144 1.46 22.97 -10.89
N GLN A 145 2.34 23.64 -10.17
CA GLN A 145 2.87 24.95 -10.60
C GLN A 145 3.50 24.89 -12.00
N LYS A 146 4.06 23.71 -12.37
CA LYS A 146 4.62 23.49 -13.71
C LYS A 146 3.56 23.22 -14.78
N SER A 147 2.42 22.63 -14.41
CA SER A 147 1.41 22.17 -15.39
C SER A 147 0.26 23.15 -15.59
N SER A 148 -0.08 23.97 -14.62
CA SER A 148 -1.29 24.82 -14.66
C SER A 148 -1.05 26.30 -14.90
N GLY A 149 0.15 26.81 -14.66
CA GLY A 149 0.41 28.27 -14.71
C GLY A 149 -0.39 29.10 -13.70
N LEU A 150 -1.13 28.45 -12.80
CA LEU A 150 -1.97 29.06 -11.79
C LEU A 150 -1.16 29.44 -10.55
N LYS A 151 -1.38 30.64 -10.03
CA LYS A 151 -0.65 31.15 -8.85
C LYS A 151 -1.07 30.51 -7.52
N ASP A 152 -2.25 29.87 -7.46
CA ASP A 152 -2.79 29.23 -6.25
C ASP A 152 -3.41 27.88 -6.63
N PRO A 153 -2.66 26.77 -6.59
CA PRO A 153 -3.18 25.48 -6.94
C PRO A 153 -4.07 24.93 -5.81
N TYR A 154 -5.34 24.73 -6.10
CA TYR A 154 -6.20 23.85 -5.31
C TYR A 154 -6.03 22.43 -5.77
N ILE A 155 -5.94 21.51 -4.80
CA ILE A 155 -6.02 20.07 -5.05
C ILE A 155 -7.43 19.63 -4.71
N PHE A 156 -8.11 18.96 -5.65
CA PHE A 156 -9.41 18.38 -5.40
C PHE A 156 -9.27 16.88 -5.24
N ARG A 157 -9.92 16.34 -4.23
CA ARG A 157 -10.03 14.91 -3.96
C ARG A 157 -11.49 14.55 -3.73
N VAL A 158 -11.82 13.27 -3.83
CA VAL A 158 -13.18 12.79 -3.54
C VAL A 158 -13.13 11.95 -2.28
N ASN A 159 -13.81 12.43 -1.23
CA ASN A 159 -14.08 11.63 -0.04
C ASN A 159 -15.14 10.59 -0.41
N LEU A 160 -14.80 9.32 -0.29
CA LEU A 160 -15.66 8.18 -0.66
C LEU A 160 -16.55 7.73 0.50
N GLY A 161 -16.23 8.13 1.71
CA GLY A 161 -16.96 7.80 2.92
C GLY A 161 -16.07 7.24 4.04
N ILE A 162 -16.73 6.91 5.14
CA ILE A 162 -16.15 6.26 6.30
C ILE A 162 -16.64 4.82 6.32
N PHE A 163 -15.72 3.88 6.50
CA PHE A 163 -16.00 2.45 6.47
C PHE A 163 -15.34 1.76 7.66
N THR A 164 -15.96 0.68 8.10
CA THR A 164 -15.38 -0.26 9.07
C THR A 164 -14.67 -1.39 8.33
N GLU A 165 -13.83 -2.17 9.03
CA GLU A 165 -13.16 -3.34 8.46
C GLU A 165 -14.15 -4.31 7.78
N ASN A 166 -15.35 -4.45 8.33
CA ASN A 166 -16.37 -5.40 7.86
C ASN A 166 -17.20 -4.91 6.67
N ASN A 167 -17.23 -3.61 6.39
CA ASN A 167 -18.05 -3.04 5.33
C ASN A 167 -17.27 -2.26 4.27
N THR A 168 -15.94 -2.29 4.32
CA THR A 168 -15.08 -1.67 3.31
C THR A 168 -15.24 -2.40 1.96
N PRO A 169 -15.71 -1.73 0.89
CA PRO A 169 -15.83 -2.34 -0.42
C PRO A 169 -14.45 -2.72 -0.97
N LEU A 170 -14.30 -3.94 -1.50
CA LEU A 170 -13.02 -4.43 -2.00
C LEU A 170 -12.53 -3.68 -3.26
N ASP A 171 -13.43 -3.19 -4.09
CA ASP A 171 -13.12 -2.41 -5.28
C ASP A 171 -12.54 -1.02 -4.96
N LEU A 172 -12.64 -0.59 -3.71
CA LEU A 172 -12.02 0.64 -3.21
C LEU A 172 -10.50 0.60 -3.34
N PHE A 173 -9.91 -0.57 -3.13
CA PHE A 173 -8.44 -0.76 -3.18
C PHE A 173 -7.87 -0.77 -4.62
N ASP A 174 -8.73 -0.79 -5.63
CA ASP A 174 -8.34 -0.66 -7.03
C ASP A 174 -8.20 0.82 -7.45
N GLU A 175 -8.64 1.75 -6.58
CA GLU A 175 -8.59 3.18 -6.88
C GLU A 175 -7.16 3.74 -6.84
N SER A 176 -6.84 4.51 -7.87
CA SER A 176 -5.57 5.24 -7.93
C SER A 176 -5.57 6.41 -6.93
N ASN A 177 -4.43 6.64 -6.29
CA ASN A 177 -4.25 7.72 -5.30
C ASN A 177 -5.21 7.63 -4.10
N LEU A 178 -5.59 6.41 -3.71
CA LEU A 178 -6.37 6.16 -2.51
C LEU A 178 -5.57 6.54 -1.25
N ILE A 179 -6.21 7.28 -0.37
CA ILE A 179 -5.71 7.62 0.97
C ILE A 179 -6.70 7.07 1.98
N SER A 180 -6.18 6.38 2.98
CA SER A 180 -6.94 5.96 4.15
C SER A 180 -6.55 6.81 5.35
N VAL A 181 -7.55 7.38 6.02
CA VAL A 181 -7.38 8.20 7.23
C VAL A 181 -8.14 7.52 8.37
N PRO A 182 -7.45 6.93 9.34
CA PRO A 182 -8.11 6.40 10.54
C PRO A 182 -8.85 7.51 11.25
N ILE A 183 -10.13 7.27 11.56
CA ILE A 183 -10.96 8.16 12.39
C ILE A 183 -10.90 7.70 13.84
N ASP A 184 -11.06 6.39 14.06
CA ASP A 184 -10.89 5.73 15.34
C ASP A 184 -10.38 4.29 15.15
N ASP A 185 -10.48 3.45 16.20
CA ASP A 185 -10.01 2.05 16.16
C ASP A 185 -10.81 1.16 15.21
N ASN A 186 -12.01 1.56 14.80
CA ASN A 186 -12.93 0.76 14.01
C ASN A 186 -13.25 1.39 12.65
N GLU A 187 -13.05 2.70 12.49
CA GLU A 187 -13.50 3.45 11.33
C GLU A 187 -12.35 4.10 10.58
N THR A 188 -12.38 3.99 9.27
CA THR A 188 -11.41 4.59 8.36
C THR A 188 -12.12 5.38 7.28
N MET A 189 -11.73 6.63 7.11
CA MET A 189 -12.16 7.46 5.98
C MET A 189 -11.28 7.19 4.77
N PHE A 190 -11.90 7.01 3.62
CA PHE A 190 -11.20 6.82 2.36
C PHE A 190 -11.40 8.00 1.43
N ILE A 191 -10.29 8.51 0.92
CA ILE A 191 -10.23 9.66 0.00
C ILE A 191 -9.48 9.22 -1.24
N SER A 192 -10.05 9.44 -2.42
CA SER A 192 -9.47 9.02 -3.68
C SER A 192 -9.37 10.14 -4.70
N GLY A 193 -8.58 9.88 -5.74
CA GLY A 193 -8.32 10.82 -6.82
C GLY A 193 -7.33 11.91 -6.42
N LEU A 194 -6.82 12.60 -7.44
CA LEU A 194 -5.96 13.76 -7.31
C LEU A 194 -6.20 14.63 -8.54
N PHE A 195 -6.96 15.70 -8.37
CA PHE A 195 -7.39 16.54 -9.48
C PHE A 195 -6.97 17.99 -9.23
N PHE A 196 -6.50 18.64 -10.29
CA PHE A 196 -6.10 20.05 -10.31
C PHE A 196 -7.14 20.91 -11.01
N ASN A 197 -8.22 20.29 -11.41
CA ASN A 197 -9.35 20.94 -12.06
C ASN A 197 -10.64 20.41 -11.42
N LEU A 198 -11.49 21.31 -10.98
CA LEU A 198 -12.75 20.98 -10.31
C LEU A 198 -13.68 20.15 -11.23
N ASP A 199 -13.73 20.45 -12.53
CA ASP A 199 -14.61 19.74 -13.46
C ASP A 199 -14.23 18.25 -13.54
N LYS A 200 -12.92 17.95 -13.54
CA LYS A 200 -12.44 16.56 -13.53
C LYS A 200 -12.76 15.86 -12.21
N ALA A 201 -12.69 16.56 -11.08
CA ALA A 201 -13.11 16.01 -9.80
C ALA A 201 -14.61 15.73 -9.77
N ILE A 202 -15.42 16.61 -10.36
CA ILE A 202 -16.88 16.42 -10.50
C ILE A 202 -17.19 15.21 -11.40
N GLU A 203 -16.49 15.07 -12.50
CA GLU A 203 -16.66 13.92 -13.40
C GLU A 203 -16.33 12.60 -12.69
N TYR A 204 -15.21 12.56 -11.97
CA TYR A 204 -14.82 11.42 -11.17
C TYR A 204 -15.84 11.12 -10.05
N GLN A 205 -16.28 12.13 -9.30
CA GLN A 205 -17.32 11.98 -8.28
C GLN A 205 -18.61 11.37 -8.86
N LYS A 206 -19.07 11.84 -10.03
CA LYS A 206 -20.22 11.24 -10.72
C LYS A 206 -19.99 9.77 -11.05
N GLY A 207 -18.78 9.40 -11.45
CA GLY A 207 -18.39 8.01 -11.66
C GLY A 207 -18.49 7.18 -10.39
N MET A 208 -17.97 7.71 -9.28
CA MET A 208 -18.02 7.02 -7.98
C MET A 208 -19.44 6.85 -7.46
N LYS A 209 -20.31 7.86 -7.62
CA LYS A 209 -21.75 7.73 -7.28
C LYS A 209 -22.43 6.60 -8.06
N LYS A 210 -22.11 6.44 -9.35
CA LYS A 210 -22.66 5.33 -10.17
C LYS A 210 -22.15 3.95 -9.71
N ARG A 211 -21.02 3.88 -9.04
CA ARG A 211 -20.44 2.66 -8.46
C ARG A 211 -20.94 2.35 -7.05
N GLY A 212 -21.85 3.16 -6.51
CA GLY A 212 -22.49 2.93 -5.21
C GLY A 212 -21.97 3.80 -4.06
N TYR A 213 -21.02 4.71 -4.32
CA TYR A 213 -20.54 5.68 -3.33
C TYR A 213 -21.43 6.93 -3.34
N GLU A 214 -22.72 6.77 -3.05
CA GLU A 214 -23.73 7.81 -3.23
C GLU A 214 -23.44 9.09 -2.45
N ASN A 215 -22.88 8.97 -1.25
CA ASN A 215 -22.59 10.07 -0.34
C ASN A 215 -21.19 10.66 -0.54
N CYS A 216 -20.46 10.26 -1.59
CA CYS A 216 -19.13 10.83 -1.84
C CYS A 216 -19.21 12.31 -2.19
N PHE A 217 -18.25 13.08 -1.69
CA PHE A 217 -18.17 14.53 -1.91
C PHE A 217 -16.75 14.98 -2.23
N ILE A 218 -16.65 16.14 -2.88
CA ILE A 218 -15.35 16.71 -3.24
C ILE A 218 -14.83 17.52 -2.06
N VAL A 219 -13.54 17.33 -1.75
CA VAL A 219 -12.78 18.12 -0.79
C VAL A 219 -11.69 18.85 -1.54
N ALA A 220 -11.61 20.16 -1.33
CA ALA A 220 -10.51 20.97 -1.84
C ALA A 220 -9.44 21.12 -0.75
N TYR A 221 -8.19 21.11 -1.18
CA TYR A 221 -7.03 21.34 -0.33
C TYR A 221 -6.23 22.51 -0.88
N LYS A 222 -5.79 23.40 0.00
CA LYS A 222 -4.83 24.44 -0.28
C LYS A 222 -3.72 24.39 0.76
N ASP A 223 -2.48 24.35 0.33
CA ASP A 223 -1.30 24.27 1.21
C ASP A 223 -1.31 23.13 2.22
N GLY A 224 -2.05 22.06 1.91
CA GLY A 224 -2.19 20.86 2.74
C GLY A 224 -3.37 20.91 3.71
N GLU A 225 -4.09 22.01 3.80
CA GLU A 225 -5.31 22.14 4.62
C GLU A 225 -6.56 21.92 3.77
N SER A 226 -7.53 21.18 4.34
CA SER A 226 -8.84 20.99 3.71
C SER A 226 -9.65 22.28 3.82
N LEU A 227 -10.25 22.66 2.71
CA LEU A 227 -11.24 23.77 2.69
C LEU A 227 -12.63 23.13 2.75
N GLU A 228 -13.40 23.51 3.75
CA GLU A 228 -14.83 23.22 3.79
C GLU A 228 -15.55 24.19 2.85
N PHE A 229 -16.42 23.66 1.98
CA PHE A 229 -17.30 24.44 1.10
C PHE A 229 -18.73 24.34 1.61
#